data_cbba634262b6859a5e230d6519dd6b12
#
_entry.id   cbba634262b6859a5e230d6519dd6b12
#
_cell.length_a   1.000
_cell.length_b   1.000
_cell.length_c   1.000
_cell.angle_alpha   90.00
_cell.angle_beta   90.00
_cell.angle_gamma   90.00
#
_symmetry.space_group_name_H-M   'P 1'
#
loop_
_entity.id
_entity.type
_entity.pdbx_description
1 polymer ?
#
loop_
_entity_poly.entity_id
_entity_poly.type
_entity_poly.pdbx_seq_one_letter_code
_entity_poly.pdbx_strand_id
1 'polypeptide(L)'
;MKLKFYGTRGSIPICDAGFQQFGGNTTCLQITFTDTNRIAIIDAGTGLRNLGRDVRAIGHKQEQIAIAFTHFHWDHIQGFPFFAPAYDPSQKITLLALGRNQTVSNLREIFEVQMQSEYFPVQLDHMGANFEFLQIA
;
A
#
# COMPACT_ATOMS: atom_id res chain seq x y z
N MET A 1 0.96 -6.01 -19.72
CA MET A 1 1.18 -5.33 -18.42
C MET A 1 0.63 -3.92 -18.51
N LYS A 2 -0.09 -3.45 -17.50
CA LYS A 2 -0.64 -2.09 -17.41
C LYS A 2 -0.17 -1.44 -16.10
N LEU A 3 0.22 -0.16 -16.18
CA LEU A 3 0.62 0.65 -15.02
C LEU A 3 -0.41 1.75 -14.80
N LYS A 4 -0.78 1.97 -13.52
CA LYS A 4 -1.64 3.08 -13.11
C LYS A 4 -1.05 3.76 -11.88
N PHE A 5 -0.81 5.06 -12.00
CA PHE A 5 -0.32 5.88 -10.91
C PHE A 5 -1.48 6.42 -10.07
N TYR A 6 -1.48 6.12 -8.79
CA TYR A 6 -2.44 6.65 -7.81
C TYR A 6 -1.88 7.78 -6.98
N GLY A 7 -0.56 7.93 -6.97
CA GLY A 7 0.14 9.03 -6.34
C GLY A 7 1.57 9.13 -6.85
N THR A 8 2.03 10.36 -7.03
CA THR A 8 3.36 10.66 -7.59
C THR A 8 4.13 11.71 -6.79
N ARG A 9 3.53 12.24 -5.71
CA ARG A 9 4.18 13.27 -4.90
C ARG A 9 5.14 12.64 -3.88
N GLY A 10 6.24 13.36 -3.61
CA GLY A 10 7.15 13.05 -2.52
C GLY A 10 6.84 13.88 -1.26
N SER A 11 7.21 13.34 -0.12
CA SER A 11 7.23 13.94 1.21
C SER A 11 5.86 14.17 1.85
N ILE A 12 4.97 14.95 1.23
CA ILE A 12 3.67 15.30 1.82
C ILE A 12 2.59 15.38 0.74
N PRO A 13 1.36 14.91 1.03
CA PRO A 13 0.25 15.10 0.12
C PRO A 13 -0.16 16.57 0.06
N ILE A 14 -0.60 17.03 -1.11
CA ILE A 14 -1.01 18.42 -1.36
C ILE A 14 -2.34 18.42 -2.10
N CYS A 15 -3.28 19.27 -1.66
CA CYS A 15 -4.58 19.43 -2.30
C CYS A 15 -4.75 20.74 -3.09
N ASP A 16 -3.70 21.55 -3.19
CA ASP A 16 -3.77 22.86 -3.84
C ASP A 16 -4.07 22.75 -5.35
N ALA A 17 -4.77 23.75 -5.88
CA ALA A 17 -5.21 23.77 -7.28
C ALA A 17 -4.03 23.64 -8.29
N GLY A 18 -2.85 24.17 -7.97
CA GLY A 18 -1.66 24.08 -8.82
C GLY A 18 -1.07 22.66 -8.95
N PHE A 19 -1.55 21.69 -8.16
CA PHE A 19 -1.05 20.31 -8.14
C PHE A 19 -2.05 19.30 -8.70
N GLN A 20 -3.04 19.74 -9.47
CA GLN A 20 -4.11 18.87 -9.96
C GLN A 20 -3.74 18.07 -11.22
N GLN A 21 -2.70 18.44 -11.94
CA GLN A 21 -2.32 17.76 -13.20
C GLN A 21 -1.99 16.28 -12.96
N PHE A 22 -1.17 15.98 -11.93
CA PHE A 22 -0.81 14.62 -11.54
C PHE A 22 -1.40 14.21 -10.19
N GLY A 23 -2.22 15.07 -9.59
CA GLY A 23 -2.81 14.89 -8.28
C GLY A 23 -1.84 15.16 -7.12
N GLY A 24 -2.39 15.22 -5.91
CA GLY A 24 -1.67 15.57 -4.69
C GLY A 24 -1.31 14.39 -3.80
N ASN A 25 -1.64 13.16 -4.19
CA ASN A 25 -1.34 11.97 -3.38
C ASN A 25 0.14 11.57 -3.47
N THR A 26 0.65 11.02 -2.37
CA THR A 26 2.01 10.48 -2.32
C THR A 26 2.10 9.10 -2.98
N THR A 27 3.32 8.62 -3.17
CA THR A 27 3.70 7.53 -4.08
C THR A 27 2.89 6.26 -3.91
N CYS A 28 2.21 5.87 -4.97
CA CYS A 28 1.51 4.60 -5.08
C CYS A 28 1.30 4.24 -6.56
N LEU A 29 1.79 3.08 -6.97
CA LEU A 29 1.72 2.58 -8.34
C LEU A 29 1.05 1.21 -8.36
N GLN A 30 0.03 1.03 -9.18
CA GLN A 30 -0.54 -0.28 -9.47
C GLN A 30 0.05 -0.86 -10.77
N ILE A 31 0.47 -2.11 -10.70
CA ILE A 31 0.85 -2.94 -11.84
C ILE A 31 -0.24 -3.99 -12.03
N THR A 32 -0.83 -4.05 -13.22
CA THR A 32 -1.78 -5.10 -13.60
C THR A 32 -1.12 -6.05 -14.59
N PHE A 33 -1.09 -7.33 -14.27
CA PHE A 33 -0.65 -8.40 -15.16
C PHE A 33 -1.83 -8.84 -15.99
N THR A 34 -1.86 -8.43 -17.26
CA THR A 34 -3.03 -8.55 -18.14
C THR A 34 -3.39 -9.99 -18.51
N ASP A 35 -2.45 -10.91 -18.44
CA ASP A 35 -2.63 -12.34 -18.68
C ASP A 35 -3.37 -13.06 -17.53
N THR A 36 -3.09 -12.66 -16.28
CA THR A 36 -3.66 -13.26 -15.07
C THR A 36 -4.66 -12.36 -14.34
N ASN A 37 -4.76 -11.10 -14.77
CA ASN A 37 -5.54 -10.05 -14.09
C ASN A 37 -5.16 -9.84 -12.59
N ARG A 38 -3.96 -10.26 -12.21
CA ARG A 38 -3.40 -10.02 -10.88
C ARG A 38 -2.83 -8.62 -10.78
N ILE A 39 -2.82 -8.09 -9.57
CA ILE A 39 -2.22 -6.78 -9.29
C ILE A 39 -1.07 -6.90 -8.30
N ALA A 40 -0.06 -6.05 -8.53
CA ALA A 40 0.96 -5.72 -7.56
C ALA A 40 0.97 -4.21 -7.34
N ILE A 41 1.36 -3.78 -6.17
CA ILE A 41 1.39 -2.37 -5.78
C ILE A 41 2.81 -2.03 -5.38
N ILE A 42 3.31 -0.89 -5.84
CA ILE A 42 4.61 -0.35 -5.43
C ILE A 42 4.34 0.88 -4.57
N ASP A 43 4.79 0.83 -3.34
CA ASP A 43 4.60 1.81 -2.28
C ASP A 43 3.13 2.06 -1.89
N ALA A 44 2.94 2.43 -0.64
CA ALA A 44 1.64 2.61 0.00
C ALA A 44 1.47 4.04 0.52
N GLY A 45 1.79 5.04 -0.32
CA GLY A 45 1.51 6.44 -0.02
C GLY A 45 0.01 6.72 0.03
N THR A 46 -0.37 7.98 0.14
CA THR A 46 -1.79 8.35 0.28
C THR A 46 -2.66 7.94 -0.90
N GLY A 47 -2.06 7.74 -2.09
CA GLY A 47 -2.77 7.21 -3.25
C GLY A 47 -3.36 5.81 -3.06
N LEU A 48 -2.84 5.03 -2.11
CA LEU A 48 -3.33 3.68 -1.82
C LEU A 48 -4.81 3.64 -1.41
N ARG A 49 -5.30 4.69 -0.75
CA ARG A 49 -6.72 4.80 -0.39
C ARG A 49 -7.62 4.71 -1.62
N ASN A 50 -7.32 5.46 -2.66
CA ASN A 50 -8.11 5.45 -3.90
C ASN A 50 -7.94 4.13 -4.66
N LEU A 51 -6.74 3.57 -4.68
CA LEU A 51 -6.49 2.25 -5.25
C LEU A 51 -7.35 1.19 -4.57
N GLY A 52 -7.38 1.16 -3.25
CA GLY A 52 -8.18 0.21 -2.49
C GLY A 52 -9.68 0.32 -2.78
N ARG A 53 -10.19 1.53 -2.93
CA ARG A 53 -11.57 1.78 -3.34
C ARG A 53 -11.84 1.21 -4.74
N ASP A 54 -10.96 1.47 -5.68
CA ASP A 54 -11.12 1.02 -7.07
C ASP A 54 -11.04 -0.51 -7.18
N VAL A 55 -10.15 -1.15 -6.44
CA VAL A 55 -10.05 -2.63 -6.37
C VAL A 55 -11.34 -3.24 -5.83
N ARG A 56 -11.93 -2.66 -4.81
CA ARG A 56 -13.20 -3.15 -4.24
C ARG A 56 -14.40 -2.93 -5.16
N ALA A 57 -14.35 -1.93 -6.01
CA ALA A 57 -15.42 -1.63 -6.98
C ALA A 57 -15.44 -2.61 -8.17
N ILE A 58 -14.33 -3.33 -8.42
CA ILE A 58 -14.25 -4.35 -9.46
C ILE A 58 -15.07 -5.57 -9.02
N GLY A 59 -15.93 -6.11 -9.91
CA GLY A 59 -16.86 -7.18 -9.59
C GLY A 59 -16.25 -8.55 -9.31
N HIS A 60 -14.95 -8.73 -9.44
CA HIS A 60 -14.22 -9.94 -9.05
C HIS A 60 -13.10 -9.60 -8.08
N LYS A 61 -13.03 -10.40 -7.03
CA LYS A 61 -12.05 -10.22 -5.97
C LYS A 61 -10.65 -10.62 -6.43
N GLN A 62 -9.66 -9.84 -6.03
CA GLN A 62 -8.26 -10.27 -6.11
C GLN A 62 -8.01 -11.29 -5.00
N GLU A 63 -7.59 -12.51 -5.38
CA GLU A 63 -7.28 -13.56 -4.39
C GLU A 63 -6.10 -13.18 -3.50
N GLN A 64 -5.10 -12.54 -4.10
CA GLN A 64 -3.90 -12.10 -3.41
C GLN A 64 -3.45 -10.75 -3.96
N ILE A 65 -3.10 -9.84 -3.06
CA ILE A 65 -2.54 -8.53 -3.37
C ILE A 65 -1.11 -8.49 -2.81
N ALA A 66 -0.15 -8.12 -3.65
CA ALA A 66 1.22 -7.88 -3.22
C ALA A 66 1.49 -6.37 -3.16
N ILE A 67 2.06 -5.90 -2.06
CA ILE A 67 2.53 -4.51 -1.90
C ILE A 67 4.03 -4.56 -1.64
N ALA A 68 4.81 -4.03 -2.58
CA ALA A 68 6.26 -3.96 -2.49
C ALA A 68 6.69 -2.53 -2.12
N PHE A 69 7.57 -2.40 -1.15
CA PHE A 69 8.05 -1.11 -0.67
C PHE A 69 9.46 -0.85 -1.17
N THR A 70 9.66 0.32 -1.79
CA THR A 70 10.98 0.81 -2.16
C THR A 70 11.79 1.18 -0.92
N HIS A 71 11.12 1.83 0.04
CA HIS A 71 11.63 2.16 1.37
C HIS A 71 10.45 2.58 2.28
N PHE A 72 10.73 2.96 3.54
CA PHE A 72 9.70 3.15 4.56
C PHE A 72 9.59 4.60 5.06
N HIS A 73 9.93 5.60 4.24
CA HIS A 73 9.59 6.97 4.57
C HIS A 73 8.06 7.14 4.66
N TRP A 74 7.60 8.10 5.43
CA TRP A 74 6.17 8.28 5.74
C TRP A 74 5.30 8.37 4.50
N ASP A 75 5.75 9.09 3.49
CA ASP A 75 5.05 9.29 2.22
C ASP A 75 4.89 8.01 1.39
N HIS A 76 5.64 6.95 1.72
CA HIS A 76 5.56 5.63 1.08
C HIS A 76 4.76 4.59 1.88
N ILE A 77 4.38 4.89 3.13
CA ILE A 77 3.60 3.98 3.98
C ILE A 77 2.32 4.62 4.52
N GLN A 78 2.14 5.92 4.38
CA GLN A 78 1.09 6.70 5.03
C GLN A 78 -0.32 6.25 4.67
N GLY A 79 -0.54 5.71 3.47
CA GLY A 79 -1.84 5.24 3.02
C GLY A 79 -2.21 3.83 3.48
N PHE A 80 -1.26 3.06 4.01
CA PHE A 80 -1.50 1.66 4.37
C PHE A 80 -2.67 1.46 5.34
N PRO A 81 -2.81 2.24 6.43
CA PRO A 81 -3.94 2.09 7.35
C PRO A 81 -5.32 2.36 6.73
N PHE A 82 -5.35 2.99 5.56
CA PHE A 82 -6.57 3.37 4.84
C PHE A 82 -6.85 2.49 3.61
N PHE A 83 -6.13 1.36 3.50
CA PHE A 83 -6.31 0.42 2.41
C PHE A 83 -7.48 -0.52 2.68
N ALA A 84 -8.63 -0.25 2.09
CA ALA A 84 -9.87 -0.96 2.38
C ALA A 84 -9.79 -2.49 2.27
N PRO A 85 -9.07 -3.09 1.28
CA PRO A 85 -8.92 -4.55 1.25
C PRO A 85 -8.20 -5.15 2.45
N ALA A 86 -7.39 -4.38 3.18
CA ALA A 86 -6.70 -4.84 4.39
C ALA A 86 -7.63 -5.15 5.57
N TYR A 87 -8.90 -4.72 5.48
CA TYR A 87 -9.92 -4.98 6.50
C TYR A 87 -10.85 -6.16 6.15
N ASP A 88 -10.60 -6.84 5.04
CA ASP A 88 -11.39 -8.00 4.60
C ASP A 88 -10.73 -9.30 5.09
N PRO A 89 -11.40 -10.08 5.98
CA PRO A 89 -10.83 -11.32 6.53
C PRO A 89 -10.51 -12.39 5.48
N SER A 90 -11.11 -12.31 4.30
CA SER A 90 -10.86 -13.25 3.20
C SER A 90 -9.77 -12.79 2.25
N GLN A 91 -9.21 -11.59 2.45
CA GLN A 91 -8.14 -11.05 1.61
C GLN A 91 -6.76 -11.52 2.08
N LYS A 92 -5.94 -11.99 1.15
CA LYS A 92 -4.51 -12.25 1.38
C LYS A 92 -3.70 -11.05 0.87
N ILE A 93 -2.81 -10.53 1.70
CA ILE A 93 -1.94 -9.40 1.36
C ILE A 93 -0.51 -9.77 1.75
N THR A 94 0.37 -9.75 0.75
CA THR A 94 1.81 -9.95 0.96
C THR A 94 2.50 -8.59 0.92
N LEU A 95 3.21 -8.26 1.99
CA LEU A 95 4.03 -7.05 2.10
C LEU A 95 5.49 -7.43 1.86
N LEU A 96 6.16 -6.73 0.93
CA LEU A 96 7.52 -7.04 0.50
C LEU A 96 8.43 -5.83 0.67
N ALA A 97 9.58 -6.03 1.32
CA ALA A 97 10.66 -5.04 1.31
C ALA A 97 11.58 -5.32 0.13
N LEU A 98 11.80 -4.30 -0.72
CA LEU A 98 12.69 -4.37 -1.87
C LEU A 98 14.06 -3.79 -1.51
N GLY A 99 15.14 -4.50 -1.87
CA GLY A 99 16.51 -4.00 -1.83
C GLY A 99 17.39 -4.54 -0.72
N ARG A 100 18.70 -4.68 -1.07
CA ARG A 100 19.74 -5.29 -0.22
C ARG A 100 20.16 -4.44 0.99
N ASN A 101 19.91 -3.14 0.95
CA ASN A 101 20.40 -2.19 1.96
C ASN A 101 19.33 -1.76 2.97
N GLN A 102 18.18 -2.40 2.98
CA GLN A 102 17.20 -2.11 4.00
C GLN A 102 17.58 -2.86 5.29
N THR A 103 18.10 -2.11 6.24
CA THR A 103 18.41 -2.57 7.60
C THR A 103 17.15 -2.79 8.44
N VAL A 104 16.06 -3.22 7.80
CA VAL A 104 14.84 -3.55 8.53
C VAL A 104 14.99 -4.94 9.07
N SER A 105 15.26 -5.06 10.36
CA SER A 105 15.36 -6.34 11.04
C SER A 105 14.02 -7.08 11.08
N ASN A 106 12.90 -6.35 11.00
CA ASN A 106 11.54 -6.90 11.04
C ASN A 106 10.57 -6.01 10.28
N LEU A 107 10.20 -6.42 9.06
CA LEU A 107 9.24 -5.69 8.23
C LEU A 107 7.86 -5.51 8.92
N ARG A 108 7.39 -6.53 9.62
CA ARG A 108 6.11 -6.47 10.36
C ARG A 108 6.11 -5.36 11.41
N GLU A 109 7.21 -5.20 12.13
CA GLU A 109 7.34 -4.21 13.21
C GLU A 109 7.11 -2.77 12.72
N ILE A 110 7.49 -2.43 11.49
CA ILE A 110 7.25 -1.11 10.91
C ILE A 110 5.75 -0.78 10.93
N PHE A 111 4.92 -1.72 10.52
CA PHE A 111 3.47 -1.52 10.46
C PHE A 111 2.81 -1.66 11.82
N GLU A 112 3.33 -2.48 12.70
CA GLU A 112 2.91 -2.53 14.11
C GLU A 112 3.13 -1.19 14.80
N VAL A 113 4.31 -0.58 14.59
CA VAL A 113 4.63 0.75 15.14
C VAL A 113 3.77 1.84 14.50
N GLN A 114 3.61 1.83 13.16
CA GLN A 114 2.77 2.80 12.45
C GLN A 114 1.34 2.81 12.98
N MET A 115 0.82 1.64 13.36
CA MET A 115 -0.57 1.45 13.77
C MET A 115 -0.73 1.28 15.29
N GLN A 116 0.25 1.71 16.09
CA GLN A 116 0.09 1.77 17.55
C GLN A 116 -1.09 2.66 17.94
N SER A 117 -1.69 2.37 19.09
CA SER A 117 -2.85 3.11 19.61
C SER A 117 -2.64 4.62 19.74
N GLU A 118 -1.39 5.05 19.95
CA GLU A 118 -1.00 6.45 20.01
C GLU A 118 -1.11 7.16 18.66
N TYR A 119 -1.06 6.41 17.55
CA TYR A 119 -1.02 6.99 16.20
C TYR A 119 -2.25 6.65 15.37
N PHE A 120 -2.88 5.50 15.63
CA PHE A 120 -4.01 5.02 14.84
C PHE A 120 -4.98 4.19 15.68
N PRO A 121 -6.32 4.32 15.46
CA PRO A 121 -7.31 3.66 16.32
C PRO A 121 -7.43 2.15 16.12
N VAL A 122 -6.89 1.59 15.02
CA VAL A 122 -6.92 0.16 14.73
C VAL A 122 -5.49 -0.36 14.66
N GLN A 123 -5.14 -1.34 15.47
CA GLN A 123 -3.83 -1.98 15.45
C GLN A 123 -3.74 -2.97 14.27
N LEU A 124 -2.51 -3.28 13.82
CA LEU A 124 -2.26 -4.16 12.68
C LEU A 124 -3.01 -5.50 12.80
N ASP A 125 -2.97 -6.13 13.98
CA ASP A 125 -3.61 -7.43 14.21
C ASP A 125 -5.14 -7.39 14.15
N HIS A 126 -5.74 -6.21 14.21
CA HIS A 126 -7.19 -6.01 14.15
C HIS A 126 -7.70 -5.59 12.78
N MET A 127 -6.82 -5.45 11.79
CA MET A 127 -7.25 -5.06 10.43
C MET A 127 -8.13 -6.13 9.76
N GLY A 128 -7.82 -7.39 9.97
CA GLY A 128 -8.66 -8.50 9.50
C GLY A 128 -8.05 -9.33 8.37
N ALA A 129 -7.40 -8.74 7.40
CA ALA A 129 -6.78 -9.47 6.29
C ALA A 129 -5.68 -10.43 6.76
N ASN A 130 -5.38 -11.44 5.94
CA ASN A 130 -4.24 -12.35 6.16
C ASN A 130 -2.97 -11.72 5.59
N PHE A 131 -2.10 -11.24 6.47
CA PHE A 131 -0.84 -10.62 6.08
C PHE A 131 0.31 -11.61 6.08
N GLU A 132 1.12 -11.55 5.02
CA GLU A 132 2.42 -12.20 4.92
C GLU A 132 3.48 -11.12 4.75
N PHE A 133 4.59 -11.22 5.49
CA PHE A 133 5.69 -10.26 5.46
C PHE A 133 6.93 -10.93 4.91
N LEU A 134 7.44 -10.47 3.77
CA LEU A 134 8.60 -11.02 3.08
C LEU A 134 9.69 -9.96 2.91
N GLN A 135 10.92 -10.34 3.18
CA GLN A 135 12.11 -9.56 2.83
C GLN A 135 12.85 -10.27 1.72
N ILE A 136 13.05 -9.58 0.60
CA ILE A 136 13.84 -10.09 -0.53
C ILE A 136 15.24 -9.51 -0.43
N ALA A 137 16.17 -10.40 -0.20
CA ALA A 137 17.60 -10.04 -0.10
C ALA A 137 18.20 -9.75 -1.50
#